data_c42c15539864803b44a1ac33fc7d5473
#
_entry.id   c42c15539864803b44a1ac33fc7d5473
#
_cell.length_a   1.000
_cell.length_b   1.000
_cell.length_c   1.000
_cell.angle_alpha   90.00
_cell.angle_beta   90.00
_cell.angle_gamma   90.00
#
_symmetry.space_group_name_H-M   'P 1'
#
loop_
_entity.id
_entity.type
_entity.pdbx_description
1 polymer ?
#
loop_
_entity_poly.entity_id
_entity_poly.type
_entity_poly.pdbx_seq_one_letter_code
_entity_poly.pdbx_strand_id
1 'polypeptide(L)'
;VANLEVSLTTQETVHPTKGIVFKSNPNNVNALVYAGIDVVSIANNHILDFMEPGLLETREILSQSGILFSGAGMNSHEAYLPAFKSVKGKTFAFIASSDRTGQYNNYQPYLNAGENKAGFAYMTPYYLKKQIESVKNISDLTIVELHSGSEYSYEPGSDYDYNSSRDEFAKIRFNPASNSG
;
A
#
# COMPACT_ATOMS: atom_id res chain seq x y z
N VAL A 1 14.28 3.33 -1.43
CA VAL A 1 12.87 2.95 -1.48
C VAL A 1 12.60 1.87 -0.45
N ALA A 2 11.48 1.94 0.27
CA ALA A 2 11.12 0.96 1.31
C ALA A 2 9.60 0.85 1.48
N ASN A 3 9.13 -0.26 2.06
CA ASN A 3 7.77 -0.36 2.59
C ASN A 3 7.73 0.19 4.02
N LEU A 4 6.83 1.13 4.29
CA LEU A 4 6.57 1.67 5.62
C LEU A 4 5.30 1.01 6.18
N GLU A 5 5.48 -0.10 6.87
CA GLU A 5 4.39 -0.90 7.43
C GLU A 5 4.05 -0.51 8.87
N VAL A 6 3.98 0.79 9.10
CA VAL A 6 3.67 1.36 10.42
C VAL A 6 3.03 2.73 10.26
N SER A 7 2.07 3.07 11.11
CA SER A 7 1.55 4.42 11.17
C SER A 7 2.50 5.33 11.98
N LEU A 8 2.98 6.41 11.34
CA LEU A 8 3.68 7.51 12.03
C LEU A 8 2.61 8.44 12.60
N THR A 9 2.26 8.29 13.88
CA THR A 9 1.09 8.99 14.40
C THR A 9 1.11 9.16 15.92
N THR A 10 0.46 10.22 16.37
CA THR A 10 0.13 10.47 17.78
C THR A 10 -1.24 9.91 18.15
N GLN A 11 -2.05 9.49 17.18
CA GLN A 11 -3.40 8.99 17.42
C GLN A 11 -3.40 7.76 18.33
N GLU A 12 -4.43 7.65 19.17
CA GLU A 12 -4.59 6.55 20.12
C GLU A 12 -5.76 5.63 19.77
N THR A 13 -6.68 6.08 18.93
CA THR A 13 -7.85 5.29 18.54
C THR A 13 -7.45 4.24 17.50
N VAL A 14 -7.44 3.00 17.93
CA VAL A 14 -7.13 1.84 17.10
C VAL A 14 -8.32 1.47 16.22
N HIS A 15 -8.05 1.03 15.03
CA HIS A 15 -9.07 0.50 14.13
C HIS A 15 -9.77 -0.70 14.80
N PRO A 16 -11.12 -0.70 14.94
CA PRO A 16 -11.85 -1.64 15.80
C PRO A 16 -11.70 -3.11 15.39
N THR A 17 -11.14 -3.35 14.24
CA THR A 17 -11.04 -4.66 13.61
C THR A 17 -9.64 -5.25 13.69
N LYS A 18 -8.69 -4.48 14.24
CA LYS A 18 -7.28 -4.87 14.31
C LYS A 18 -6.94 -5.51 15.64
N GLY A 19 -6.46 -6.75 15.59
CA GLY A 19 -5.89 -7.42 16.77
C GLY A 19 -4.42 -7.10 16.99
N ILE A 20 -3.70 -6.75 15.93
CA ILE A 20 -2.30 -6.33 15.97
C ILE A 20 -2.20 -4.99 15.26
N VAL A 21 -1.55 -4.02 15.90
CA VAL A 21 -1.38 -2.67 15.36
C VAL A 21 0.07 -2.22 15.49
N PHE A 22 0.53 -1.49 14.48
CA PHE A 22 1.87 -0.95 14.43
C PHE A 22 1.83 0.57 14.48
N LYS A 23 2.46 1.12 15.50
CA LYS A 23 2.56 2.56 15.74
C LYS A 23 4.01 2.97 15.93
N SER A 24 4.36 4.10 15.36
CA SER A 24 5.66 4.73 15.58
C SER A 24 5.49 6.20 15.89
N ASN A 25 6.36 6.72 16.74
CA ASN A 25 6.38 8.15 17.04
C ASN A 25 6.67 8.94 15.76
N PRO A 26 5.95 10.04 15.47
CA PRO A 26 6.21 10.94 14.35
C PRO A 26 7.67 11.28 14.12
N ASN A 27 8.41 11.56 15.19
CA ASN A 27 9.84 11.90 15.10
C ASN A 27 10.72 10.79 14.52
N ASN A 28 10.24 9.54 14.47
CA ASN A 28 11.00 8.43 13.89
C ASN A 28 11.12 8.53 12.37
N VAL A 29 10.38 9.44 11.72
CA VAL A 29 10.62 9.81 10.31
C VAL A 29 12.06 10.25 10.08
N ASN A 30 12.71 10.85 11.08
CA ASN A 30 14.11 11.27 10.99
C ASN A 30 15.07 10.08 10.75
N ALA A 31 14.71 8.88 11.19
CA ALA A 31 15.50 7.68 10.88
C ALA A 31 15.45 7.32 9.39
N LEU A 32 14.30 7.52 8.74
CA LEU A 32 14.15 7.33 7.29
C LEU A 32 14.99 8.35 6.53
N VAL A 33 14.92 9.62 6.95
CA VAL A 33 15.74 10.70 6.36
C VAL A 33 17.22 10.41 6.54
N TYR A 34 17.65 10.02 7.74
CA TYR A 34 19.05 9.69 8.03
C TYR A 34 19.55 8.49 7.19
N ALA A 35 18.68 7.49 7.00
CA ALA A 35 18.97 6.31 6.17
C ALA A 35 18.97 6.62 4.65
N GLY A 36 18.63 7.85 4.24
CA GLY A 36 18.56 8.23 2.83
C GLY A 36 17.38 7.58 2.09
N ILE A 37 16.28 7.31 2.79
CA ILE A 37 15.06 6.82 2.16
C ILE A 37 14.30 7.99 1.52
N ASP A 38 14.16 7.96 0.22
CA ASP A 38 13.51 9.04 -0.56
C ASP A 38 12.05 8.76 -0.83
N VAL A 39 11.68 7.48 -0.94
CA VAL A 39 10.32 7.05 -1.33
C VAL A 39 9.91 5.88 -0.47
N VAL A 40 8.66 5.88 -0.01
CA VAL A 40 8.07 4.74 0.69
C VAL A 40 6.76 4.30 0.05
N SER A 41 6.56 2.98 0.01
CA SER A 41 5.22 2.41 -0.14
C SER A 41 4.49 2.50 1.19
N ILE A 42 3.26 2.98 1.14
CA ILE A 42 2.31 2.94 2.26
C ILE A 42 1.09 2.06 1.93
N ALA A 43 1.18 1.27 0.86
CA ALA A 43 0.15 0.30 0.48
C ALA A 43 0.33 -1.00 1.25
N ASN A 44 -0.17 -1.06 2.47
CA ASN A 44 -0.09 -2.25 3.32
C ASN A 44 -1.29 -2.34 4.26
N ASN A 45 -1.43 -3.48 4.91
CA ASN A 45 -2.55 -3.74 5.82
C ASN A 45 -2.46 -2.98 7.16
N HIS A 46 -1.33 -2.34 7.48
CA HIS A 46 -1.13 -1.60 8.73
C HIS A 46 -1.33 -0.08 8.60
N ILE A 47 -1.51 0.45 7.40
CA ILE A 47 -1.60 1.90 7.20
C ILE A 47 -2.86 2.53 7.84
N LEU A 48 -3.91 1.73 8.07
CA LEU A 48 -5.13 2.16 8.76
C LEU A 48 -5.24 1.64 10.20
N ASP A 49 -4.17 1.22 10.82
CA ASP A 49 -4.19 0.73 12.21
C ASP A 49 -4.74 1.77 13.19
N PHE A 50 -4.53 3.05 12.89
CA PHE A 50 -5.08 4.19 13.63
C PHE A 50 -6.10 4.99 12.80
N MET A 51 -6.87 4.27 11.99
CA MET A 51 -7.95 4.80 11.17
C MET A 51 -7.50 5.92 10.21
N GLU A 52 -8.45 6.69 9.69
CA GLU A 52 -8.17 7.81 8.78
C GLU A 52 -7.28 8.90 9.39
N PRO A 53 -7.45 9.30 10.66
CA PRO A 53 -6.56 10.29 11.26
C PRO A 53 -5.10 9.84 11.31
N GLY A 54 -4.83 8.56 11.60
CA GLY A 54 -3.48 8.02 11.58
C GLY A 54 -2.85 7.98 10.19
N LEU A 55 -3.61 7.62 9.17
CA LEU A 55 -3.18 7.70 7.78
C LEU A 55 -2.87 9.14 7.37
N LEU A 56 -3.76 10.08 7.68
CA LEU A 56 -3.58 11.50 7.35
C LEU A 56 -2.29 12.04 7.98
N GLU A 57 -2.12 11.84 9.27
CA GLU A 57 -0.93 12.29 10.01
C GLU A 57 0.35 11.65 9.44
N THR A 58 0.34 10.36 9.12
CA THR A 58 1.48 9.68 8.49
C THR A 58 1.86 10.34 7.16
N ARG A 59 0.89 10.64 6.30
CA ARG A 59 1.12 11.31 5.00
C ARG A 59 1.67 12.73 5.17
N GLU A 60 1.14 13.48 6.14
CA GLU A 60 1.62 14.84 6.45
C GLU A 60 3.07 14.82 6.92
N ILE A 61 3.42 13.91 7.83
CA ILE A 61 4.78 13.74 8.35
C ILE A 61 5.76 13.39 7.23
N LEU A 62 5.42 12.44 6.37
CA LEU A 62 6.25 12.08 5.22
C LEU A 62 6.46 13.27 4.28
N SER A 63 5.38 13.99 3.94
CA SER A 63 5.42 15.17 3.09
C SER A 63 6.31 16.27 3.66
N GLN A 64 6.15 16.59 4.95
CA GLN A 64 6.95 17.60 5.65
C GLN A 64 8.42 17.21 5.73
N SER A 65 8.71 15.93 5.74
CA SER A 65 10.08 15.39 5.77
C SER A 65 10.70 15.23 4.38
N GLY A 66 10.00 15.60 3.31
CA GLY A 66 10.47 15.46 1.94
C GLY A 66 10.55 14.03 1.42
N ILE A 67 9.89 13.08 2.12
CA ILE A 67 9.79 11.69 1.69
C ILE A 67 8.55 11.54 0.81
N LEU A 68 8.76 11.06 -0.40
CA LEU A 68 7.67 10.73 -1.31
C LEU A 68 7.01 9.43 -0.90
N PHE A 69 5.72 9.29 -1.21
CA PHE A 69 4.99 8.07 -0.92
C PHE A 69 3.92 7.78 -1.99
N SER A 70 3.55 6.52 -2.12
CA SER A 70 2.41 6.09 -2.94
C SER A 70 1.69 4.92 -2.28
N GLY A 71 0.47 4.67 -2.72
CA GLY A 71 -0.24 3.44 -2.39
C GLY A 71 -1.30 3.55 -1.31
N ALA A 72 -1.52 4.72 -0.68
CA ALA A 72 -2.67 4.96 0.18
C ALA A 72 -3.10 6.42 0.18
N GLY A 73 -4.38 6.65 0.40
CA GLY A 73 -4.98 7.98 0.36
C GLY A 73 -6.32 8.06 1.08
N MET A 74 -6.87 9.26 1.13
CA MET A 74 -8.18 9.52 1.76
C MET A 74 -9.36 9.05 0.89
N ASN A 75 -9.06 8.69 -0.34
CA ASN A 75 -9.99 8.08 -1.30
C ASN A 75 -9.21 7.28 -2.35
N SER A 76 -9.93 6.57 -3.24
CA SER A 76 -9.30 5.77 -4.29
C SER A 76 -8.47 6.61 -5.26
N HIS A 77 -8.89 7.83 -5.60
CA HIS A 77 -8.11 8.69 -6.47
C HIS A 77 -6.71 8.95 -5.89
N GLU A 78 -6.64 9.36 -4.63
CA GLU A 78 -5.35 9.61 -3.96
C GLU A 78 -4.53 8.35 -3.76
N ALA A 79 -5.17 7.23 -3.38
CA ALA A 79 -4.46 5.98 -3.12
C ALA A 79 -3.72 5.44 -4.35
N TYR A 80 -4.25 5.67 -5.54
CA TYR A 80 -3.65 5.22 -6.79
C TYR A 80 -2.70 6.23 -7.44
N LEU A 81 -2.48 7.42 -6.82
CA LEU A 81 -1.53 8.39 -7.36
C LEU A 81 -0.10 7.84 -7.30
N PRO A 82 0.65 7.94 -8.40
CA PRO A 82 2.07 7.64 -8.41
C PRO A 82 2.87 8.76 -7.72
N ALA A 83 3.99 8.40 -7.12
CA ALA A 83 5.02 9.36 -6.75
C ALA A 83 6.07 9.46 -7.85
N PHE A 84 6.67 10.64 -8.04
CA PHE A 84 7.71 10.86 -9.05
C PHE A 84 8.96 11.44 -8.42
N LYS A 85 10.11 10.89 -8.83
CA LYS A 85 11.43 11.43 -8.46
C LYS A 85 12.32 11.52 -9.69
N SER A 86 12.93 12.67 -9.88
CA SER A 86 13.93 12.85 -10.93
C SER A 86 15.34 12.75 -10.35
N VAL A 87 16.17 11.89 -10.94
CA VAL A 87 17.56 11.67 -10.54
C VAL A 87 18.42 11.63 -11.80
N LYS A 88 19.46 12.47 -11.85
CA LYS A 88 20.41 12.53 -12.98
C LYS A 88 19.73 12.64 -14.35
N GLY A 89 18.68 13.45 -14.43
CA GLY A 89 17.94 13.70 -15.67
C GLY A 89 17.00 12.56 -16.10
N LYS A 90 16.78 11.57 -15.24
CA LYS A 90 15.83 10.49 -15.43
C LYS A 90 14.67 10.61 -14.45
N THR A 91 13.47 10.39 -14.94
CA THR A 91 12.25 10.42 -14.13
C THR A 91 11.82 9.00 -13.77
N PHE A 92 11.70 8.76 -12.49
CA PHE A 92 11.22 7.51 -11.92
C PHE A 92 9.78 7.70 -11.42
N ALA A 93 8.90 6.79 -11.80
CA ALA A 93 7.56 6.69 -11.23
C ALA A 93 7.51 5.54 -10.24
N PHE A 94 6.89 5.78 -9.08
CA PHE A 94 6.69 4.78 -8.03
C PHE A 94 5.20 4.58 -7.85
N ILE A 95 4.74 3.36 -8.00
CA ILE A 95 3.37 2.94 -7.75
C ILE A 95 3.38 1.81 -6.73
N ALA A 96 2.43 1.84 -5.81
CA ALA A 96 2.34 0.83 -4.78
C ALA A 96 0.90 0.34 -4.63
N SER A 97 0.74 -0.95 -4.35
CA SER A 97 -0.56 -1.58 -4.17
C SER A 97 -0.47 -2.77 -3.22
N SER A 98 -1.57 -3.12 -2.58
CA SER A 98 -1.67 -4.28 -1.70
C SER A 98 -2.88 -5.14 -2.05
N ASP A 99 -2.73 -6.46 -1.93
CA ASP A 99 -3.84 -7.41 -1.98
C ASP A 99 -4.39 -7.73 -0.58
N ARG A 100 -3.76 -7.21 0.45
CA ARG A 100 -4.14 -7.45 1.86
C ARG A 100 -5.31 -6.57 2.24
N THR A 101 -6.51 -7.05 2.00
CA THR A 101 -7.75 -6.30 2.26
C THR A 101 -8.07 -6.13 3.76
N GLY A 102 -7.16 -6.49 4.64
CA GLY A 102 -7.30 -6.41 6.08
C GLY A 102 -7.38 -7.78 6.70
N GLN A 103 -8.33 -8.02 7.53
CA GLN A 103 -8.37 -9.21 8.35
C GLN A 103 -8.97 -10.40 7.61
N TYR A 104 -8.17 -11.39 7.43
CA TYR A 104 -8.54 -12.67 6.85
C TYR A 104 -9.73 -13.35 7.57
N ASN A 105 -9.77 -13.25 8.90
CA ASN A 105 -10.76 -13.92 9.74
C ASN A 105 -11.84 -13.02 10.32
N ASN A 106 -11.84 -11.74 10.02
CA ASN A 106 -12.66 -10.80 10.78
C ASN A 106 -13.73 -10.18 9.93
N TYR A 107 -14.55 -10.63 9.24
CA TYR A 107 -15.74 -10.00 8.64
C TYR A 107 -15.71 -8.44 8.56
N GLN A 108 -14.53 -7.87 8.50
CA GLN A 108 -14.27 -6.46 8.70
C GLN A 108 -14.29 -5.74 7.37
N PRO A 109 -14.64 -4.45 7.34
CA PRO A 109 -14.57 -3.69 6.13
C PRO A 109 -13.15 -3.76 5.55
N TYR A 110 -13.05 -4.03 4.28
CA TYR A 110 -11.79 -4.01 3.57
C TYR A 110 -11.08 -2.68 3.76
N LEU A 111 -9.77 -2.72 3.96
CA LEU A 111 -8.93 -1.54 4.18
C LEU A 111 -8.49 -0.87 2.87
N ASN A 112 -8.93 -1.36 1.74
CA ASN A 112 -8.72 -0.71 0.45
C ASN A 112 -9.51 0.59 0.34
N ALA A 113 -8.94 1.55 -0.37
CA ALA A 113 -9.58 2.83 -0.66
C ALA A 113 -10.84 2.65 -1.53
N GLY A 114 -11.82 3.49 -1.28
CA GLY A 114 -13.02 3.65 -2.08
C GLY A 114 -13.19 5.08 -2.55
N GLU A 115 -14.26 5.38 -3.27
CA GLU A 115 -14.52 6.72 -3.79
C GLU A 115 -14.53 7.78 -2.67
N ASN A 116 -15.19 7.46 -1.55
CA ASN A 116 -15.30 8.31 -0.37
C ASN A 116 -14.80 7.60 0.90
N LYS A 117 -13.77 6.77 0.76
CA LYS A 117 -13.22 5.97 1.85
C LYS A 117 -11.71 5.94 1.75
N ALA A 118 -11.05 6.30 2.85
CA ALA A 118 -9.61 6.19 2.99
C ALA A 118 -9.16 4.71 2.97
N GLY A 119 -7.93 4.50 2.47
CA GLY A 119 -7.36 3.18 2.42
C GLY A 119 -6.16 3.08 1.49
N PHE A 120 -5.68 1.86 1.31
CA PHE A 120 -4.60 1.58 0.35
C PHE A 120 -5.14 1.28 -1.07
N ALA A 121 -4.27 1.43 -2.05
CA ALA A 121 -4.53 1.03 -3.43
C ALA A 121 -4.64 -0.49 -3.53
N TYR A 122 -5.84 -0.98 -3.88
CA TYR A 122 -6.08 -2.41 -3.97
C TYR A 122 -5.44 -3.00 -5.23
N MET A 123 -4.64 -4.03 -5.04
CA MET A 123 -3.94 -4.70 -6.12
C MET A 123 -4.87 -5.67 -6.85
N THR A 124 -5.20 -5.33 -8.08
CA THR A 124 -5.79 -6.24 -9.06
C THR A 124 -5.05 -6.11 -10.39
N PRO A 125 -5.05 -7.12 -11.27
CA PRO A 125 -4.46 -7.00 -12.59
C PRO A 125 -4.97 -5.78 -13.37
N TYR A 126 -6.25 -5.45 -13.22
CA TYR A 126 -6.88 -4.31 -13.86
C TYR A 126 -6.33 -2.97 -13.35
N TYR A 127 -6.32 -2.76 -12.03
CA TYR A 127 -5.85 -1.51 -11.45
C TYR A 127 -4.33 -1.33 -11.60
N LEU A 128 -3.57 -2.42 -11.43
CA LEU A 128 -2.12 -2.38 -11.63
C LEU A 128 -1.76 -2.02 -13.08
N LYS A 129 -2.44 -2.62 -14.05
CA LYS A 129 -2.28 -2.26 -15.45
C LYS A 129 -2.58 -0.78 -15.69
N LYS A 130 -3.69 -0.26 -15.16
CA LYS A 130 -4.03 1.17 -15.27
C LYS A 130 -2.97 2.09 -14.66
N GLN A 131 -2.46 1.76 -13.48
CA GLN A 131 -1.39 2.53 -12.84
C GLN A 131 -0.13 2.56 -13.71
N ILE A 132 0.31 1.42 -14.22
CA ILE A 132 1.49 1.33 -15.11
C ILE A 132 1.24 2.13 -16.40
N GLU A 133 0.07 1.98 -17.00
CA GLU A 133 -0.27 2.70 -18.24
C GLU A 133 -0.32 4.22 -18.04
N SER A 134 -0.71 4.70 -16.86
CA SER A 134 -0.77 6.14 -16.56
C SER A 134 0.60 6.80 -16.50
N VAL A 135 1.67 6.07 -16.20
CA VAL A 135 3.02 6.61 -16.00
C VAL A 135 4.02 6.27 -17.09
N LYS A 136 3.76 5.24 -17.91
CA LYS A 136 4.72 4.69 -18.90
C LYS A 136 5.23 5.69 -19.93
N ASN A 137 4.47 6.75 -20.22
CA ASN A 137 4.86 7.77 -21.22
C ASN A 137 5.43 9.04 -20.58
N ILE A 138 5.45 9.14 -19.25
CA ILE A 138 5.90 10.31 -18.51
C ILE A 138 7.00 9.98 -17.51
N SER A 139 7.48 8.74 -17.50
CA SER A 139 8.62 8.29 -16.71
C SER A 139 9.57 7.48 -17.57
N ASP A 140 10.87 7.53 -17.23
CA ASP A 140 11.90 6.67 -17.85
C ASP A 140 11.87 5.25 -17.27
N LEU A 141 11.49 5.13 -16.00
CA LEU A 141 11.39 3.86 -15.30
C LEU A 141 10.19 3.88 -14.34
N THR A 142 9.43 2.80 -14.32
CA THR A 142 8.37 2.57 -13.34
C THR A 142 8.79 1.51 -12.34
N ILE A 143 8.73 1.85 -11.06
CA ILE A 143 8.99 0.95 -9.94
C ILE A 143 7.63 0.60 -9.33
N VAL A 144 7.37 -0.70 -9.20
CA VAL A 144 6.11 -1.22 -8.67
C VAL A 144 6.41 -1.93 -7.36
N GLU A 145 5.82 -1.43 -6.29
CA GLU A 145 5.94 -2.01 -4.95
C GLU A 145 4.64 -2.71 -4.58
N LEU A 146 4.73 -4.01 -4.37
CA LEU A 146 3.57 -4.85 -4.06
C LEU A 146 3.70 -5.43 -2.65
N HIS A 147 2.67 -5.18 -1.85
CA HIS A 147 2.52 -5.79 -0.53
C HIS A 147 1.50 -6.91 -0.62
N SER A 148 1.98 -8.15 -0.72
CA SER A 148 1.13 -9.32 -0.99
C SER A 148 1.69 -10.61 -0.40
N GLY A 149 0.89 -11.66 -0.45
CA GLY A 149 1.26 -12.98 0.04
C GLY A 149 0.83 -13.24 1.48
N SER A 150 0.93 -14.48 1.92
CA SER A 150 0.67 -14.87 3.31
C SER A 150 1.91 -14.79 4.15
N GLU A 151 1.72 -14.41 5.41
CA GLU A 151 2.76 -14.57 6.42
C GLU A 151 3.09 -16.06 6.62
N TYR A 152 4.37 -16.34 6.83
CA TYR A 152 4.87 -17.70 7.12
C TYR A 152 4.69 -18.73 6.01
N SER A 153 4.39 -18.32 4.78
CA SER A 153 4.38 -19.23 3.65
C SER A 153 5.74 -19.31 2.97
N TYR A 154 6.16 -20.53 2.67
CA TYR A 154 7.38 -20.82 1.90
C TYR A 154 7.10 -21.15 0.44
N GLU A 155 5.81 -21.37 0.10
CA GLU A 155 5.39 -21.75 -1.24
C GLU A 155 4.72 -20.58 -1.95
N PRO A 156 5.31 -20.01 -2.99
CA PRO A 156 4.66 -18.98 -3.77
C PRO A 156 3.31 -19.45 -4.30
N GLY A 157 2.26 -18.73 -3.93
CA GLY A 157 0.90 -19.01 -4.41
C GLY A 157 0.13 -20.12 -3.70
N SER A 158 0.72 -20.82 -2.71
CA SER A 158 -0.01 -21.83 -1.92
C SER A 158 -1.05 -21.23 -0.97
N ASP A 159 -0.93 -19.95 -0.68
CA ASP A 159 -1.71 -19.27 0.38
C ASP A 159 -2.83 -18.41 -0.14
N TYR A 160 -3.05 -18.45 -1.44
CA TYR A 160 -4.25 -17.80 -1.95
C TYR A 160 -5.45 -18.60 -1.49
N ASP A 161 -6.04 -18.17 -0.39
CA ASP A 161 -7.32 -18.68 0.03
C ASP A 161 -8.42 -18.17 -0.89
N TYR A 162 -8.75 -19.00 -1.84
CA TYR A 162 -9.86 -18.81 -2.75
C TYR A 162 -11.23 -18.94 -2.05
N ASN A 163 -11.26 -19.32 -0.77
CA ASN A 163 -12.48 -19.41 0.00
C ASN A 163 -13.01 -18.05 0.46
N SER A 164 -12.33 -16.97 0.17
CA SER A 164 -12.95 -15.65 0.26
C SER A 164 -13.99 -15.49 -0.86
N SER A 165 -15.00 -16.36 -0.85
CA SER A 165 -16.19 -16.27 -1.70
C SER A 165 -16.96 -14.95 -1.56
N ARG A 166 -16.41 -13.98 -0.85
CA ARG A 166 -16.97 -12.68 -0.53
C ARG A 166 -16.36 -11.53 -1.29
N ASP A 167 -15.26 -11.76 -1.99
CA ASP A 167 -14.59 -10.75 -2.77
C ASP A 167 -14.58 -11.21 -4.23
N GLU A 168 -15.39 -10.57 -5.06
CA GLU A 168 -15.35 -10.84 -6.50
C GLU A 168 -13.97 -10.61 -7.11
N PHE A 169 -13.18 -9.72 -6.50
CA PHE A 169 -11.81 -9.44 -6.88
C PHE A 169 -10.84 -10.54 -6.45
N ALA A 170 -11.15 -11.31 -5.41
CA ALA A 170 -10.34 -12.46 -5.03
C ALA A 170 -10.33 -13.54 -6.11
N LYS A 171 -11.38 -13.62 -6.92
CA LYS A 171 -11.46 -14.52 -8.08
C LYS A 171 -10.55 -14.12 -9.24
N ILE A 172 -10.08 -12.86 -9.24
CA ILE A 172 -9.20 -12.30 -10.27
C ILE A 172 -7.74 -12.35 -9.81
N ARG A 173 -7.47 -12.87 -8.62
CA ARG A 173 -6.10 -13.02 -8.14
C ARG A 173 -5.29 -13.88 -9.07
N PHE A 174 -4.10 -13.43 -9.35
CA PHE A 174 -3.15 -14.12 -10.20
C PHE A 174 -2.90 -15.53 -9.65
N ASN A 175 -3.30 -16.55 -10.38
CA ASN A 175 -2.90 -17.93 -10.11
C ASN A 175 -1.69 -18.25 -10.98
N PRO A 176 -0.46 -18.25 -10.44
CA PRO A 176 0.72 -18.57 -11.24
C PRO A 176 0.68 -19.98 -11.84
N ALA A 177 -0.09 -20.89 -11.24
CA ALA A 177 -0.26 -22.25 -11.77
C ALA A 177 -1.19 -22.34 -12.99
N SER A 178 -1.98 -21.30 -13.27
CA SER A 178 -2.89 -21.31 -14.44
C SER A 178 -2.25 -20.78 -15.72
N ASN A 179 -1.02 -20.29 -15.67
CA ASN A 179 -0.28 -19.78 -16.83
C ASN A 179 0.81 -20.72 -17.35
N SER A 180 0.86 -21.97 -16.88
CA SER A 180 1.71 -23.00 -17.46
C SER A 180 0.92 -23.83 -18.48
N GLY A 181 0.46 -23.15 -19.51
CA GLY A 181 -0.16 -23.73 -20.69
C GLY A 181 0.40 -23.07 -21.93
#